data_96ddfe8828cf7b9722810aee47503712
#
_entry.id   96ddfe8828cf7b9722810aee47503712
#
_cell.length_a   1.000
_cell.length_b   1.000
_cell.length_c   1.000
_cell.angle_alpha   90.00
_cell.angle_beta   90.00
_cell.angle_gamma   90.00
#
_symmetry.space_group_name_H-M   'P 1'
#
loop_
_entity.id
_entity.type
_entity.pdbx_description
1 polymer ?
#
loop_
_entity_poly.entity_id
_entity_poly.type
_entity_poly.pdbx_seq_one_letter_code
_entity_poly.pdbx_strand_id
1 'polypeptide(L)'
;MIFSQVFWFTGLSGVGKTTVANSVKEYFVQKGQHVLVLDGDNVRHELHRHLGFSLSEIKKNNLLIAKLCQKHRHETNIIFVPIISPYRESRSLARSMLNPGFYEIHFDADMDTLCKRDTKGLYKLAQKGEMKNLIGFSAKNV
;
A
#
# COMPACT_ATOMS: atom_id res chain seq x y z
N MET A 1 2.52 26.15 -8.01
CA MET A 1 1.86 24.85 -8.32
C MET A 1 2.31 23.80 -7.33
N ILE A 2 1.36 23.10 -6.72
CA ILE A 2 1.67 22.01 -5.80
C ILE A 2 2.02 20.76 -6.62
N PHE A 3 3.07 20.06 -6.20
CA PHE A 3 3.46 18.79 -6.81
C PHE A 3 3.84 17.82 -5.70
N SER A 4 2.98 16.84 -5.45
CA SER A 4 3.11 15.93 -4.31
C SER A 4 4.36 15.06 -4.38
N GLN A 5 5.03 14.92 -3.24
CA GLN A 5 5.93 13.81 -3.00
C GLN A 5 5.10 12.57 -2.72
N VAL A 6 5.41 11.47 -3.38
CA VAL A 6 4.70 10.21 -3.21
C VAL A 6 5.58 9.22 -2.47
N PHE A 7 5.10 8.74 -1.32
CA PHE A 7 5.79 7.74 -0.51
C PHE A 7 5.04 6.41 -0.64
N TRP A 8 5.60 5.52 -1.42
CA TRP A 8 5.04 4.22 -1.73
C TRP A 8 5.57 3.20 -0.73
N PHE A 9 4.72 2.81 0.21
CA PHE A 9 5.11 1.85 1.23
C PHE A 9 4.94 0.43 0.69
N THR A 10 5.90 -0.43 1.00
CA THR A 10 5.82 -1.84 0.66
C THR A 10 6.12 -2.67 1.89
N GLY A 11 5.63 -3.90 1.93
CA GLY A 11 5.78 -4.80 3.05
C GLY A 11 4.53 -5.63 3.25
N LEU A 12 4.66 -6.66 4.07
CA LEU A 12 3.58 -7.62 4.31
C LEU A 12 2.46 -7.00 5.13
N SER A 13 1.28 -7.63 5.08
CA SER A 13 0.15 -7.22 5.90
C SER A 13 0.52 -7.28 7.39
N GLY A 14 0.11 -6.26 8.14
CA GLY A 14 0.37 -6.19 9.59
C GLY A 14 1.73 -5.63 9.97
N VAL A 15 2.56 -5.22 9.02
CA VAL A 15 3.91 -4.69 9.31
C VAL A 15 3.89 -3.26 9.86
N GLY A 16 2.76 -2.58 9.77
CA GLY A 16 2.59 -1.23 10.34
C GLY A 16 2.53 -0.09 9.32
N LYS A 17 2.37 -0.39 8.04
CA LYS A 17 2.35 0.62 6.98
C LYS A 17 1.26 1.68 7.19
N THR A 18 0.03 1.24 7.39
CA THR A 18 -1.12 2.13 7.58
C THR A 18 -0.98 2.95 8.86
N THR A 19 -0.53 2.32 9.94
CA THR A 19 -0.31 3.00 11.22
C THR A 19 0.70 4.14 11.09
N VAL A 20 1.83 3.86 10.44
CA VAL A 20 2.86 4.88 10.20
C VAL A 20 2.34 6.00 9.30
N ALA A 21 1.66 5.63 8.20
CA ALA A 21 1.12 6.62 7.27
C ALA A 21 0.16 7.58 7.97
N ASN A 22 -0.75 7.06 8.81
CA ASN A 22 -1.72 7.89 9.52
C ASN A 22 -1.06 8.79 10.58
N SER A 23 -0.06 8.28 11.30
CA SER A 23 0.68 9.06 12.28
C SER A 23 1.46 10.20 11.63
N VAL A 24 2.13 9.92 10.53
CA VAL A 24 2.90 10.94 9.80
C VAL A 24 1.98 11.95 9.12
N LYS A 25 0.83 11.49 8.61
CA LYS A 25 -0.19 12.38 8.06
C LYS A 25 -0.61 13.43 9.09
N GLU A 26 -0.93 12.99 10.30
CA GLU A 26 -1.37 13.90 11.37
C GLU A 26 -0.32 14.96 11.64
N TYR A 27 0.94 14.57 11.72
CA TYR A 27 2.06 15.49 11.91
C TYR A 27 2.10 16.59 10.83
N PHE A 28 1.98 16.21 9.55
CA PHE A 28 2.07 17.17 8.46
C PHE A 28 0.79 18.01 8.31
N VAL A 29 -0.36 17.46 8.61
CA VAL A 29 -1.63 18.21 8.61
C VAL A 29 -1.58 19.34 9.65
N GLN A 30 -1.02 19.09 10.83
CA GLN A 30 -0.83 20.10 11.86
C GLN A 30 0.09 21.22 11.40
N LYS A 31 0.97 20.96 10.45
CA LYS A 31 1.85 21.97 9.85
C LYS A 31 1.24 22.67 8.64
N GLY A 32 -0.06 22.48 8.39
CA GLY A 32 -0.76 23.14 7.31
C GLY A 32 -0.59 22.50 5.95
N GLN A 33 -0.07 21.26 5.87
CA GLN A 33 0.12 20.57 4.61
C GLN A 33 -1.09 19.69 4.27
N HIS A 34 -1.40 19.61 2.99
CA HIS A 34 -2.43 18.72 2.48
C HIS A 34 -1.83 17.34 2.22
N VAL A 35 -2.38 16.32 2.91
CA VAL A 35 -1.87 14.94 2.84
C VAL A 35 -2.99 14.01 2.41
N LEU A 36 -2.72 13.18 1.41
CA LEU A 36 -3.61 12.12 0.97
C LEU A 36 -3.02 10.78 1.34
N VAL A 37 -3.83 9.90 1.92
CA VAL A 37 -3.45 8.51 2.20
C VAL A 37 -4.30 7.60 1.33
N LEU A 38 -3.65 6.83 0.47
CA LEU A 38 -4.30 5.83 -0.37
C LEU A 38 -4.01 4.44 0.20
N ASP A 39 -4.76 4.08 1.24
CA ASP A 39 -4.68 2.77 1.87
C ASP A 39 -5.27 1.72 0.92
N GLY A 40 -4.54 0.61 0.73
CA GLY A 40 -4.94 -0.42 -0.22
C GLY A 40 -6.30 -1.03 0.09
N ASP A 41 -6.63 -1.22 1.36
CA ASP A 41 -7.92 -1.78 1.75
C ASP A 41 -9.06 -0.79 1.49
N ASN A 42 -8.89 0.46 1.86
CA ASN A 42 -9.90 1.50 1.63
C ASN A 42 -10.14 1.72 0.14
N VAL A 43 -9.08 1.84 -0.65
CA VAL A 43 -9.20 2.01 -2.09
C VAL A 43 -9.90 0.81 -2.72
N ARG A 44 -9.50 -0.40 -2.31
CA ARG A 44 -10.11 -1.63 -2.81
C ARG A 44 -11.58 -1.73 -2.43
N HIS A 45 -11.92 -1.37 -1.20
CA HIS A 45 -13.28 -1.42 -0.69
C HIS A 45 -14.18 -0.40 -1.38
N GLU A 46 -13.72 0.82 -1.55
CA GLU A 46 -14.53 1.91 -2.10
C GLU A 46 -14.61 1.92 -3.62
N LEU A 47 -13.48 1.69 -4.29
CA LEU A 47 -13.37 1.89 -5.73
C LEU A 47 -13.15 0.58 -6.51
N HIS A 48 -12.53 -0.42 -5.91
CA HIS A 48 -12.11 -1.64 -6.59
C HIS A 48 -12.53 -2.89 -5.83
N ARG A 49 -13.77 -2.92 -5.34
CA ARG A 49 -14.30 -4.03 -4.52
C ARG A 49 -14.17 -5.40 -5.16
N HIS A 50 -14.23 -5.45 -6.49
CA HIS A 50 -14.16 -6.70 -7.25
C HIS A 50 -12.76 -7.30 -7.28
N LEU A 51 -11.73 -6.57 -6.83
CA LEU A 51 -10.36 -7.04 -6.85
C LEU A 51 -10.04 -7.80 -5.57
N GLY A 52 -9.49 -9.01 -5.72
CA GLY A 52 -9.02 -9.84 -4.61
C GLY A 52 -7.50 -9.79 -4.44
N PHE A 53 -6.92 -10.95 -4.15
CA PHE A 53 -5.49 -11.08 -3.82
C PHE A 53 -4.71 -11.93 -4.83
N SER A 54 -5.27 -12.28 -5.99
CA SER A 54 -4.51 -12.97 -7.03
C SER A 54 -3.44 -12.04 -7.59
N LEU A 55 -2.42 -12.62 -8.23
CA LEU A 55 -1.31 -11.86 -8.81
C LEU A 55 -1.83 -10.77 -9.76
N SER A 56 -2.73 -11.12 -10.67
CA SER A 56 -3.27 -10.16 -11.64
C SER A 56 -4.10 -9.07 -10.97
N GLU A 57 -4.84 -9.41 -9.93
CA GLU A 57 -5.68 -8.46 -9.21
C GLU A 57 -4.84 -7.50 -8.38
N ILE A 58 -3.78 -7.98 -7.73
CA ILE A 58 -2.85 -7.11 -7.01
C ILE A 58 -2.15 -6.15 -7.97
N LYS A 59 -1.66 -6.65 -9.11
CA LYS A 59 -1.02 -5.80 -10.13
C LYS A 59 -1.98 -4.72 -10.63
N LYS A 60 -3.23 -5.11 -10.90
CA LYS A 60 -4.26 -4.18 -11.37
C LYS A 60 -4.56 -3.11 -10.31
N ASN A 61 -4.71 -3.53 -9.06
CA ASN A 61 -4.97 -2.59 -7.96
C ASN A 61 -3.81 -1.59 -7.81
N ASN A 62 -2.57 -2.08 -7.86
CA ASN A 62 -1.40 -1.21 -7.76
C ASN A 62 -1.33 -0.19 -8.91
N LEU A 63 -1.66 -0.61 -10.12
CA LEU A 63 -1.72 0.30 -11.27
C LEU A 63 -2.79 1.37 -11.08
N LEU A 64 -3.98 0.98 -10.62
CA LEU A 64 -5.07 1.93 -10.38
C LEU A 64 -4.70 2.95 -9.30
N ILE A 65 -4.00 2.51 -8.26
CA ILE A 65 -3.52 3.41 -7.21
C ILE A 65 -2.48 4.38 -7.76
N ALA A 66 -1.56 3.91 -8.61
CA ALA A 66 -0.59 4.80 -9.25
C ALA A 66 -1.28 5.87 -10.11
N LYS A 67 -2.35 5.50 -10.82
CA LYS A 67 -3.15 6.45 -11.59
C LYS A 67 -3.86 7.46 -10.68
N LEU A 68 -4.35 7.03 -9.53
CA LEU A 68 -4.95 7.94 -8.55
C LEU A 68 -3.90 8.94 -8.02
N CYS A 69 -2.68 8.50 -7.78
CA CYS A 69 -1.60 9.40 -7.40
C CYS A 69 -1.37 10.47 -8.47
N GLN A 70 -1.31 10.07 -9.73
CA GLN A 70 -1.16 11.04 -10.84
C GLN A 70 -2.30 12.06 -10.85
N LYS A 71 -3.53 11.60 -10.66
CA LYS A 71 -4.71 12.46 -10.67
C LYS A 71 -4.67 13.51 -9.56
N HIS A 72 -4.23 13.13 -8.36
CA HIS A 72 -4.25 14.00 -7.19
C HIS A 72 -2.93 14.74 -6.94
N ARG A 73 -1.96 14.58 -7.81
CA ARG A 73 -0.60 15.04 -7.58
C ARG A 73 -0.47 16.54 -7.45
N HIS A 74 -1.36 17.29 -8.09
CA HIS A 74 -1.35 18.75 -8.07
C HIS A 74 -2.30 19.35 -7.03
N GLU A 75 -3.00 18.49 -6.29
CA GLU A 75 -3.98 18.92 -5.29
C GLU A 75 -3.45 18.78 -3.85
N THR A 76 -2.40 17.99 -3.65
CA THR A 76 -1.87 17.68 -2.33
C THR A 76 -0.36 17.90 -2.29
N ASN A 77 0.17 18.06 -1.07
CA ASN A 77 1.61 18.19 -0.86
C ASN A 77 2.30 16.83 -0.74
N ILE A 78 1.63 15.87 -0.10
CA ILE A 78 2.19 14.54 0.18
C ILE A 78 1.13 13.49 -0.07
N ILE A 79 1.53 12.39 -0.71
CA ILE A 79 0.69 11.21 -0.88
C ILE A 79 1.42 10.02 -0.23
N PHE A 80 0.77 9.38 0.72
CA PHE A 80 1.23 8.11 1.28
C PHE A 80 0.43 6.96 0.71
N VAL A 81 1.12 5.91 0.29
CA VAL A 81 0.50 4.73 -0.33
C VAL A 81 0.88 3.48 0.48
N PRO A 82 0.21 3.22 1.61
CA PRO A 82 0.47 2.05 2.45
C PRO A 82 -0.28 0.83 1.92
N ILE A 83 0.31 0.13 0.98
CA ILE A 83 -0.28 -1.04 0.32
C ILE A 83 0.68 -2.22 0.31
N ILE A 84 0.16 -3.40 -0.01
CA ILE A 84 0.98 -4.55 -0.34
C ILE A 84 1.36 -4.42 -1.82
N SER A 85 2.64 -4.24 -2.10
CA SER A 85 3.15 -4.11 -3.46
C SER A 85 4.31 -5.09 -3.64
N PRO A 86 4.02 -6.41 -3.71
CA PRO A 86 5.05 -7.43 -3.62
C PRO A 86 5.85 -7.62 -4.92
N TYR A 87 5.28 -7.19 -6.04
CA TYR A 87 5.87 -7.48 -7.35
C TYR A 87 6.73 -6.31 -7.82
N ARG A 88 7.97 -6.63 -8.16
CA ARG A 88 8.94 -5.64 -8.64
C ARG A 88 8.44 -4.87 -9.86
N GLU A 89 7.77 -5.58 -10.78
CA GLU A 89 7.22 -4.96 -11.99
C GLU A 89 6.23 -3.84 -11.67
N SER A 90 5.34 -4.07 -10.70
CA SER A 90 4.35 -3.08 -10.28
C SER A 90 5.01 -1.87 -9.64
N ARG A 91 6.03 -2.11 -8.81
CA ARG A 91 6.77 -1.01 -8.17
C ARG A 91 7.56 -0.20 -9.19
N SER A 92 8.18 -0.88 -10.15
CA SER A 92 8.92 -0.20 -11.23
C SER A 92 8.00 0.63 -12.11
N LEU A 93 6.81 0.11 -12.41
CA LEU A 93 5.81 0.84 -13.19
C LEU A 93 5.34 2.09 -12.43
N ALA A 94 5.02 1.95 -11.14
CA ALA A 94 4.63 3.08 -10.32
C ALA A 94 5.73 4.16 -10.29
N ARG A 95 6.98 3.75 -10.15
CA ARG A 95 8.12 4.66 -10.20
C ARG A 95 8.19 5.41 -11.52
N SER A 96 8.04 4.71 -12.64
CA SER A 96 8.12 5.33 -13.96
C SER A 96 6.98 6.33 -14.19
N MET A 97 5.80 6.06 -13.63
CA MET A 97 4.64 6.94 -13.74
C MET A 97 4.75 8.18 -12.84
N LEU A 98 5.40 8.05 -11.69
CA LEU A 98 5.35 9.04 -10.62
C LEU A 98 6.66 9.80 -10.38
N ASN A 99 7.75 9.46 -11.05
CA ASN A 99 8.97 10.26 -10.98
C ASN A 99 8.79 11.58 -11.74
N PRO A 100 9.42 12.68 -11.28
CA PRO A 100 10.19 12.79 -10.04
C PRO A 100 9.30 12.87 -8.80
N GLY A 101 9.92 12.65 -7.62
CA GLY A 101 9.19 12.76 -6.35
C GLY A 101 8.53 11.46 -5.90
N PHE A 102 8.97 10.34 -6.41
CA PHE A 102 8.53 9.02 -5.97
C PHE A 102 9.59 8.39 -5.06
N TYR A 103 9.16 7.91 -3.89
CA TYR A 103 10.01 7.26 -2.91
C TYR A 103 9.39 5.94 -2.49
N GLU A 104 10.15 4.87 -2.61
CA GLU A 104 9.73 3.54 -2.17
C GLU A 104 10.32 3.26 -0.80
N ILE A 105 9.46 2.93 0.17
CA ILE A 105 9.86 2.64 1.54
C ILE A 105 9.42 1.24 1.90
N HIS A 106 10.39 0.38 2.20
CA HIS A 106 10.11 -1.00 2.57
C HIS A 106 10.02 -1.16 4.08
N PHE A 107 8.92 -1.76 4.53
CA PHE A 107 8.70 -2.12 5.93
C PHE A 107 9.01 -3.60 6.10
N ASP A 108 9.88 -3.91 7.04
CA ASP A 108 10.33 -5.28 7.26
C ASP A 108 9.89 -5.78 8.64
N ALA A 109 9.42 -7.04 8.69
CA ALA A 109 9.13 -7.77 9.91
C ALA A 109 9.08 -9.25 9.58
N ASP A 110 9.50 -10.10 10.53
CA ASP A 110 9.44 -11.54 10.30
C ASP A 110 8.00 -12.07 10.36
N MET A 111 7.78 -13.24 9.77
CA MET A 111 6.46 -13.84 9.66
C MET A 111 5.86 -14.17 11.04
N ASP A 112 6.68 -14.60 12.00
CA ASP A 112 6.19 -14.91 13.34
C ASP A 112 5.61 -13.67 14.01
N THR A 113 6.29 -12.54 13.91
CA THR A 113 5.81 -11.25 14.42
C THR A 113 4.50 -10.85 13.76
N LEU A 114 4.41 -10.98 12.43
CA LEU A 114 3.21 -10.64 11.67
C LEU A 114 2.02 -11.53 12.05
N CYS A 115 2.25 -12.83 12.21
CA CYS A 115 1.20 -13.77 12.65
C CYS A 115 0.71 -13.45 14.05
N LYS A 116 1.59 -13.07 14.96
CA LYS A 116 1.20 -12.68 16.32
C LYS A 116 0.36 -11.41 16.34
N ARG A 117 0.71 -10.42 15.54
CA ARG A 117 -0.04 -9.17 15.44
C ARG A 117 -1.40 -9.39 14.77
N ASP A 118 -1.39 -10.06 13.62
CA ASP A 118 -2.54 -10.46 12.80
C ASP A 118 -3.72 -9.47 12.85
N THR A 119 -3.41 -8.20 12.70
CA THR A 119 -4.34 -7.08 12.89
C THR A 119 -5.63 -7.21 12.10
N LYS A 120 -5.55 -7.77 10.88
CA LYS A 120 -6.71 -7.96 9.99
C LYS A 120 -7.27 -9.37 10.03
N GLY A 121 -6.68 -10.27 10.83
CA GLY A 121 -7.07 -11.68 10.88
C GLY A 121 -6.73 -12.48 9.62
N LEU A 122 -5.95 -11.93 8.70
CA LEU A 122 -5.64 -12.57 7.42
C LEU A 122 -4.76 -13.80 7.57
N TYR A 123 -3.76 -13.74 8.46
CA TYR A 123 -2.86 -14.87 8.71
C TYR A 123 -3.58 -16.03 9.37
N LYS A 124 -4.51 -15.73 10.27
CA LYS A 124 -5.36 -16.75 10.90
C LYS A 124 -6.24 -17.43 9.86
N LEU A 125 -6.85 -16.69 8.96
CA LEU A 125 -7.65 -17.25 7.86
C LEU A 125 -6.79 -18.11 6.93
N ALA A 126 -5.57 -17.66 6.62
CA ALA A 126 -4.65 -18.43 5.78
C ALA A 126 -4.21 -19.73 6.47
N GLN A 127 -3.97 -19.71 7.78
CA GLN A 127 -3.62 -20.90 8.56
C GLN A 127 -4.76 -21.93 8.56
N LYS A 128 -6.00 -21.48 8.54
CA LYS A 128 -7.19 -22.33 8.45
C LYS A 128 -7.50 -22.81 7.04
N GLY A 129 -6.78 -22.33 6.03
CA GLY A 129 -7.05 -22.62 4.62
C GLY A 129 -8.23 -21.86 4.05
N GLU A 130 -8.78 -20.89 4.78
CA GLU A 130 -9.95 -20.10 4.34
C GLU A 130 -9.56 -18.93 3.44
N MET A 131 -8.27 -18.56 3.41
CA MET A 131 -7.74 -17.54 2.53
C MET A 131 -6.58 -18.09 1.74
N LYS A 132 -6.66 -17.98 0.41
CA LYS A 132 -5.60 -18.38 -0.50
C LYS A 132 -4.85 -17.15 -1.00
N ASN A 133 -3.62 -17.36 -1.48
CA ASN A 133 -2.80 -16.30 -2.11
C ASN A 133 -2.44 -15.14 -1.17
N LEU A 134 -2.43 -15.36 0.15
CA LEU A 134 -1.93 -14.33 1.06
C LEU A 134 -0.42 -14.18 0.88
N ILE A 135 0.02 -12.98 0.55
CA ILE A 135 1.42 -12.67 0.30
C ILE A 135 2.26 -12.95 1.55
N GLY A 136 3.35 -13.68 1.38
CA GLY A 136 4.26 -14.07 2.44
C GLY A 136 3.88 -15.34 3.18
N PHE A 137 2.66 -15.83 3.03
CA PHE A 137 2.18 -17.03 3.69
C PHE A 137 1.79 -18.11 2.70
N SER A 138 0.81 -17.86 1.84
CA SER A 138 0.29 -18.84 0.88
C SER A 138 0.58 -18.46 -0.57
N ALA A 139 1.09 -17.27 -0.84
CA ALA A 139 1.53 -16.85 -2.16
C ALA A 139 3.02 -16.47 -2.10
N LYS A 140 3.74 -16.72 -3.19
CA LYS A 140 5.15 -16.36 -3.28
C LYS A 140 5.32 -14.85 -3.42
N ASN A 141 6.26 -14.30 -2.67
CA ASN A 141 6.72 -12.93 -2.86
C ASN A 141 7.66 -12.86 -4.06
N VAL A 142 7.59 -11.78 -4.76
CA VAL A 142 8.44 -11.55 -5.93
C VAL A 142 9.23 -10.25 -5.76
#